data_86ccd31cdc9787805cca6ad1cf4fb455
#
_entry.id   86ccd31cdc9787805cca6ad1cf4fb455
#
_cell.length_a   1.000
_cell.length_b   1.000
_cell.length_c   1.000
_cell.angle_alpha   90.00
_cell.angle_beta   90.00
_cell.angle_gamma   90.00
#
_symmetry.space_group_name_H-M   'P 1'
#
loop_
_entity.id
_entity.type
_entity.pdbx_description
1 polymer ?
#
loop_
_entity_poly.entity_id
_entity_poly.type
_entity_poly.pdbx_seq_one_letter_code
_entity_poly.pdbx_strand_id
1 'polypeptide(L)'
;MKNQISFRIVVAAAALALLAGCAMFQESGQSALVGTWTNSLGTVWAIRANGTFDVDLKHHGKRDAWGTYTVQGDQVTLQRTGGVKPKGCEGPGVYQFKRTDDTLQFTLVSDQCKLRQKNVLQPWKPWKKK
;
A
#
# COMPACT_ATOMS: atom_id res chain seq x y z
N MET A 1 -44.27 45.63 -28.67
CA MET A 1 -44.23 44.56 -27.72
C MET A 1 -43.16 43.58 -28.01
N LYS A 2 -42.09 43.83 -27.45
CA LYS A 2 -40.94 42.94 -27.62
C LYS A 2 -40.47 42.52 -26.27
N ASN A 3 -40.74 41.33 -25.94
CA ASN A 3 -40.16 40.77 -24.75
C ASN A 3 -38.78 40.25 -25.09
N GLN A 4 -37.87 41.06 -24.77
CA GLN A 4 -36.50 40.64 -24.83
C GLN A 4 -36.23 39.82 -23.58
N ILE A 5 -36.34 38.56 -23.71
CA ILE A 5 -35.88 37.68 -22.69
C ILE A 5 -34.38 37.59 -22.87
N SER A 6 -33.73 38.39 -22.12
CA SER A 6 -32.29 38.22 -22.01
C SER A 6 -32.01 36.95 -21.29
N PHE A 7 -31.73 35.93 -22.02
CA PHE A 7 -31.13 34.77 -21.49
C PHE A 7 -29.70 35.11 -21.08
N ARG A 8 -29.58 35.59 -19.92
CA ARG A 8 -28.31 35.68 -19.31
C ARG A 8 -28.03 34.32 -18.73
N ILE A 9 -27.43 33.53 -19.56
CA ILE A 9 -26.88 32.27 -19.11
C ILE A 9 -25.74 32.63 -18.19
N VAL A 10 -26.02 32.47 -16.95
CA VAL A 10 -24.96 32.50 -15.96
C VAL A 10 -24.26 31.17 -16.03
N VAL A 11 -23.28 31.09 -16.86
CA VAL A 11 -22.36 29.97 -16.88
C VAL A 11 -21.19 30.39 -16.02
N ALA A 12 -21.34 30.24 -14.76
CA ALA A 12 -20.27 30.73 -13.90
C ALA A 12 -19.88 29.81 -12.74
N ALA A 13 -20.30 28.57 -12.71
CA ALA A 13 -20.07 27.85 -11.47
C ALA A 13 -19.28 26.57 -11.57
N ALA A 14 -18.88 26.19 -12.76
CA ALA A 14 -18.33 24.83 -12.89
C ALA A 14 -16.82 24.71 -12.75
N ALA A 15 -16.10 25.80 -12.68
CA ALA A 15 -14.64 25.74 -12.78
C ALA A 15 -13.91 25.67 -11.44
N LEU A 16 -14.61 25.83 -10.34
CA LEU A 16 -13.93 25.96 -9.04
C LEU A 16 -13.76 24.67 -8.26
N ALA A 17 -14.45 23.63 -8.67
CA ALA A 17 -14.40 22.38 -7.93
C ALA A 17 -13.15 21.55 -8.18
N LEU A 18 -12.38 21.89 -9.21
CA LEU A 18 -11.23 21.06 -9.63
C LEU A 18 -9.94 21.35 -8.87
N LEU A 19 -9.88 22.47 -8.17
CA LEU A 19 -8.64 22.87 -7.50
C LEU A 19 -8.49 22.33 -6.10
N ALA A 20 -9.57 21.93 -5.48
CA ALA A 20 -9.52 21.45 -4.10
C ALA A 20 -8.99 20.02 -3.99
N GLY A 21 -9.03 19.24 -5.08
CA GLY A 21 -8.60 17.85 -5.04
C GLY A 21 -7.11 17.64 -5.05
N CYS A 22 -6.33 18.64 -5.45
CA CYS A 22 -4.87 18.47 -5.59
C CYS A 22 -4.08 18.72 -4.33
N ALA A 23 -4.67 19.38 -3.33
CA ALA A 23 -3.95 19.78 -2.13
C ALA A 23 -3.88 18.68 -1.06
N MET A 24 -4.67 17.62 -1.19
CA MET A 24 -4.80 16.58 -0.17
C MET A 24 -4.38 15.23 -0.73
N PHE A 25 -3.26 15.20 -1.40
CA PHE A 25 -2.82 13.98 -2.03
C PHE A 25 -2.20 13.03 -1.00
N GLN A 26 -2.95 12.03 -0.59
CA GLN A 26 -2.41 10.86 0.12
C GLN A 26 -2.35 9.70 -0.85
N GLU A 27 -1.22 9.04 -0.92
CA GLU A 27 -1.13 7.81 -1.67
C GLU A 27 -2.02 6.76 -1.03
N SER A 28 -2.87 6.14 -1.85
CA SER A 28 -3.80 5.12 -1.42
C SER A 28 -3.78 3.95 -2.40
N GLY A 29 -4.37 2.84 -1.98
CA GLY A 29 -4.41 1.64 -2.80
C GLY A 29 -3.02 1.08 -3.04
N GLN A 30 -2.87 0.40 -4.16
CA GLN A 30 -1.63 -0.31 -4.50
C GLN A 30 -0.42 0.62 -4.56
N SER A 31 -0.57 1.84 -5.04
CA SER A 31 0.53 2.78 -5.18
C SER A 31 1.19 3.12 -3.85
N ALA A 32 0.44 3.08 -2.75
CA ALA A 32 0.99 3.31 -1.43
C ALA A 32 1.95 2.20 -0.98
N LEU A 33 1.77 0.99 -1.52
CA LEU A 33 2.56 -0.18 -1.12
C LEU A 33 3.80 -0.38 -1.98
N VAL A 34 3.77 0.02 -3.25
CA VAL A 34 4.85 -0.28 -4.18
C VAL A 34 6.13 0.40 -3.75
N GLY A 35 7.20 -0.38 -3.68
CA GLY A 35 8.51 0.09 -3.26
C GLY A 35 9.29 -0.99 -2.55
N THR A 36 10.47 -0.62 -2.08
CA THR A 36 11.29 -1.47 -1.23
C THR A 36 11.38 -0.86 0.15
N TRP A 37 11.05 -1.66 1.13
CA TRP A 37 10.84 -1.20 2.51
C TRP A 37 11.72 -1.98 3.47
N THR A 38 12.05 -1.37 4.59
CA THR A 38 12.76 -2.04 5.68
C THR A 38 12.12 -1.69 7.02
N ASN A 39 12.30 -2.57 7.99
CA ASN A 39 11.80 -2.40 9.34
C ASN A 39 12.92 -2.54 10.38
N SER A 40 12.59 -2.38 11.65
CA SER A 40 13.56 -2.43 12.75
C SER A 40 14.17 -3.82 12.97
N LEU A 41 13.57 -4.85 12.40
CA LEU A 41 14.09 -6.22 12.49
C LEU A 41 15.15 -6.52 11.42
N GLY A 42 15.41 -5.57 10.51
CA GLY A 42 16.35 -5.77 9.42
C GLY A 42 15.75 -6.46 8.20
N THR A 43 14.46 -6.67 8.19
CA THR A 43 13.77 -7.26 7.03
C THR A 43 13.71 -6.25 5.89
N VAL A 44 13.97 -6.71 4.67
CA VAL A 44 13.77 -5.93 3.45
C VAL A 44 12.63 -6.56 2.66
N TRP A 45 11.65 -5.74 2.31
CA TRP A 45 10.43 -6.17 1.63
C TRP A 45 10.28 -5.39 0.33
N ALA A 46 10.39 -6.08 -0.79
CA ALA A 46 10.20 -5.49 -2.11
C ALA A 46 8.78 -5.79 -2.59
N ILE A 47 7.99 -4.76 -2.78
CA ILE A 47 6.60 -4.85 -3.23
C ILE A 47 6.52 -4.25 -4.63
N ARG A 48 6.10 -5.04 -5.61
CA ARG A 48 6.10 -4.65 -7.01
C ARG A 48 4.68 -4.36 -7.51
N ALA A 49 4.61 -3.49 -8.51
CA ALA A 49 3.33 -3.11 -9.10
C ALA A 49 2.62 -4.26 -9.82
N ASN A 50 3.36 -5.32 -10.16
CA ASN A 50 2.76 -6.48 -10.83
C ASN A 50 2.05 -7.46 -9.88
N GLY A 51 1.90 -7.11 -8.61
CA GLY A 51 1.22 -7.95 -7.64
C GLY A 51 2.08 -9.00 -6.97
N THR A 52 3.41 -8.89 -7.08
CA THR A 52 4.35 -9.82 -6.44
C THR A 52 5.20 -9.12 -5.40
N PHE A 53 5.76 -9.91 -4.49
CA PHE A 53 6.68 -9.40 -3.49
C PHE A 53 7.77 -10.40 -3.15
N ASP A 54 8.91 -9.88 -2.68
CA ASP A 54 10.01 -10.66 -2.10
C ASP A 54 10.30 -10.16 -0.69
N VAL A 55 10.69 -11.07 0.18
CA VAL A 55 11.09 -10.77 1.56
C VAL A 55 12.48 -11.33 1.81
N ASP A 56 13.39 -10.48 2.27
CA ASP A 56 14.71 -10.83 2.77
C ASP A 56 14.70 -10.58 4.27
N LEU A 57 14.58 -11.65 5.04
CA LEU A 57 14.38 -11.54 6.49
C LEU A 57 15.63 -11.05 7.22
N LYS A 58 16.80 -11.29 6.67
CA LYS A 58 18.07 -11.03 7.35
C LYS A 58 18.93 -9.99 6.65
N HIS A 59 18.39 -9.34 5.64
CA HIS A 59 19.12 -8.33 4.88
C HIS A 59 20.46 -8.86 4.34
N HIS A 60 20.45 -10.05 3.77
CA HIS A 60 21.66 -10.68 3.22
C HIS A 60 21.67 -10.73 1.69
N GLY A 61 20.75 -10.05 1.03
CA GLY A 61 20.70 -9.96 -0.42
C GLY A 61 20.00 -11.12 -1.11
N LYS A 62 19.46 -12.06 -0.36
CA LYS A 62 18.69 -13.19 -0.90
C LYS A 62 17.28 -13.17 -0.35
N ARG A 63 16.30 -13.41 -1.21
CA ARG A 63 14.94 -13.53 -0.74
C ARG A 63 14.75 -14.83 0.03
N ASP A 64 14.14 -14.73 1.20
CA ASP A 64 13.80 -15.89 2.03
C ASP A 64 12.40 -16.39 1.74
N ALA A 65 11.50 -15.49 1.38
CA ALA A 65 10.12 -15.79 1.03
C ALA A 65 9.64 -14.87 -0.07
N TRP A 66 8.65 -15.30 -0.82
CA TRP A 66 8.03 -14.49 -1.87
C TRP A 66 6.59 -14.91 -2.08
N GLY A 67 5.85 -14.06 -2.76
CA GLY A 67 4.45 -14.35 -3.01
C GLY A 67 3.77 -13.29 -3.85
N THR A 68 2.45 -13.32 -3.74
CA THR A 68 1.55 -12.40 -4.44
C THR A 68 0.73 -11.62 -3.44
N TYR A 69 0.20 -10.48 -3.88
CA TYR A 69 -0.71 -9.70 -3.06
C TYR A 69 -1.84 -9.14 -3.92
N THR A 70 -2.94 -8.88 -3.27
CA THR A 70 -4.08 -8.18 -3.85
C THR A 70 -4.49 -7.06 -2.92
N VAL A 71 -5.03 -5.98 -3.50
CA VAL A 71 -5.43 -4.79 -2.75
C VAL A 71 -6.89 -4.47 -3.03
N GLN A 72 -7.65 -4.20 -1.98
CA GLN A 72 -8.98 -3.63 -2.04
C GLN A 72 -9.03 -2.42 -1.10
N GLY A 73 -9.09 -1.23 -1.70
CA GLY A 73 -9.04 0.00 -0.91
C GLY A 73 -7.76 0.12 -0.10
N ASP A 74 -7.86 0.12 1.21
CA ASP A 74 -6.74 0.18 2.15
C ASP A 74 -6.40 -1.18 2.76
N GLN A 75 -6.93 -2.27 2.19
CA GLN A 75 -6.70 -3.63 2.68
C GLN A 75 -5.86 -4.41 1.69
N VAL A 76 -4.85 -5.11 2.19
CA VAL A 76 -3.98 -5.97 1.39
C VAL A 76 -4.09 -7.41 1.88
N THR A 77 -4.13 -8.33 0.93
CA THR A 77 -4.05 -9.77 1.19
C THR A 77 -2.72 -10.27 0.66
N LEU A 78 -1.93 -10.88 1.53
CA LEU A 78 -0.61 -11.41 1.22
C LEU A 78 -0.69 -12.93 1.12
N GLN A 79 -0.19 -13.50 0.03
CA GLN A 79 -0.14 -14.95 -0.15
C GLN A 79 1.29 -15.37 -0.48
N ARG A 80 1.88 -16.15 0.41
CA ARG A 80 3.18 -16.76 0.16
C ARG A 80 3.05 -17.81 -0.94
N THR A 81 3.97 -17.79 -1.90
CA THR A 81 4.02 -18.80 -2.97
C THR A 81 5.32 -19.60 -2.96
N GLY A 82 6.32 -19.16 -2.22
CA GLY A 82 7.58 -19.90 -2.14
C GLY A 82 8.48 -19.40 -1.02
N GLY A 83 9.58 -20.09 -0.82
CA GLY A 83 10.55 -19.77 0.22
C GLY A 83 10.26 -20.47 1.54
N VAL A 84 10.81 -19.91 2.62
CA VAL A 84 10.63 -20.47 3.96
C VAL A 84 9.15 -20.56 4.33
N LYS A 85 8.78 -21.65 4.97
CA LYS A 85 7.39 -21.90 5.35
C LYS A 85 7.33 -22.30 6.82
N PRO A 86 7.35 -21.34 7.73
CA PRO A 86 7.12 -21.63 9.13
C PRO A 86 5.72 -22.21 9.34
N LYS A 87 5.56 -22.92 10.43
CA LYS A 87 4.27 -23.50 10.79
C LYS A 87 3.20 -22.41 10.90
N GLY A 88 2.05 -22.66 10.29
CA GLY A 88 0.94 -21.71 10.29
C GLY A 88 0.98 -20.68 9.19
N CYS A 89 1.97 -20.76 8.28
CA CYS A 89 2.17 -19.75 7.25
C CYS A 89 1.70 -20.18 5.86
N GLU A 90 0.88 -21.22 5.77
CA GLU A 90 0.35 -21.70 4.50
C GLU A 90 -0.75 -20.81 3.92
N GLY A 91 -1.54 -20.21 4.80
CA GLY A 91 -2.68 -19.39 4.39
C GLY A 91 -2.33 -17.94 4.16
N PRO A 92 -3.31 -17.15 3.68
CA PRO A 92 -3.10 -15.72 3.46
C PRO A 92 -3.03 -14.92 4.75
N GLY A 93 -2.38 -13.77 4.66
CA GLY A 93 -2.44 -12.75 5.69
C GLY A 93 -3.16 -11.53 5.18
N VAL A 94 -4.08 -10.99 5.95
CA VAL A 94 -4.89 -9.83 5.60
C VAL A 94 -4.60 -8.70 6.57
N TYR A 95 -4.28 -7.54 6.03
CA TYR A 95 -3.91 -6.36 6.80
C TYR A 95 -4.53 -5.11 6.21
N GLN A 96 -4.87 -4.16 7.06
CA GLN A 96 -5.09 -2.79 6.62
C GLN A 96 -3.76 -2.06 6.61
N PHE A 97 -3.59 -1.13 5.68
CA PHE A 97 -2.35 -0.38 5.59
C PHE A 97 -2.64 1.12 5.50
N LYS A 98 -1.66 1.88 5.97
CA LYS A 98 -1.68 3.33 5.91
C LYS A 98 -0.27 3.82 5.63
N ARG A 99 -0.13 4.66 4.62
CA ARG A 99 1.13 5.34 4.35
C ARG A 99 0.99 6.81 4.74
N THR A 100 1.91 7.25 5.59
CA THR A 100 2.01 8.66 6.00
C THR A 100 3.43 9.11 5.70
N ASP A 101 3.59 10.00 4.74
CA ASP A 101 4.91 10.42 4.24
C ASP A 101 5.75 9.21 3.81
N ASP A 102 6.83 8.93 4.52
CA ASP A 102 7.72 7.83 4.23
C ASP A 102 7.50 6.62 5.15
N THR A 103 6.43 6.59 5.92
CA THR A 103 6.16 5.49 6.84
C THR A 103 4.95 4.70 6.38
N LEU A 104 5.14 3.39 6.24
CA LEU A 104 4.08 2.45 5.91
C LEU A 104 3.78 1.61 7.15
N GLN A 105 2.52 1.60 7.56
CA GLN A 105 2.07 0.89 8.75
C GLN A 105 0.91 -0.03 8.41
N PHE A 106 0.89 -1.18 9.08
CA PHE A 106 -0.14 -2.20 8.88
C PHE A 106 -0.86 -2.49 10.18
N THR A 107 -2.14 -2.79 10.06
CA THR A 107 -2.99 -3.25 11.15
C THR A 107 -3.50 -4.64 10.81
N LEU A 108 -3.41 -5.57 11.74
CA LEU A 108 -3.82 -6.95 11.52
C LEU A 108 -5.34 -7.05 11.34
N VAL A 109 -5.76 -7.72 10.29
CA VAL A 109 -7.15 -8.15 10.09
C VAL A 109 -7.27 -9.64 10.37
N SER A 110 -6.45 -10.47 9.68
CA SER A 110 -6.48 -11.92 9.84
C SER A 110 -5.17 -12.53 9.34
N ASP A 111 -4.45 -13.22 10.19
CA ASP A 111 -3.23 -13.93 9.80
C ASP A 111 -2.88 -14.95 10.86
N GLN A 112 -2.70 -16.20 10.46
CA GLN A 112 -2.27 -17.27 11.36
C GLN A 112 -0.74 -17.43 11.40
N CYS A 113 -0.04 -16.76 10.49
CA CYS A 113 1.42 -16.84 10.42
C CYS A 113 2.07 -15.87 11.41
N LYS A 114 2.56 -16.38 12.53
CA LYS A 114 3.15 -15.55 13.59
C LYS A 114 4.39 -14.81 13.12
N LEU A 115 5.23 -15.43 12.32
CA LEU A 115 6.41 -14.76 11.76
C LEU A 115 6.03 -13.60 10.86
N ARG A 116 5.04 -13.81 9.99
CA ARG A 116 4.55 -12.75 9.12
C ARG A 116 3.98 -11.58 9.92
N GLN A 117 3.15 -11.88 10.94
CA GLN A 117 2.62 -10.83 11.81
C GLN A 117 3.73 -10.02 12.45
N LYS A 118 4.73 -10.69 13.00
CA LYS A 118 5.85 -10.04 13.68
C LYS A 118 6.56 -9.05 12.77
N ASN A 119 6.76 -9.42 11.51
CA ASN A 119 7.43 -8.55 10.55
C ASN A 119 6.51 -7.46 10.00
N VAL A 120 5.31 -7.84 9.55
CA VAL A 120 4.40 -6.90 8.88
C VAL A 120 3.95 -5.78 9.82
N LEU A 121 3.74 -6.06 11.09
CA LEU A 121 3.23 -5.08 12.05
C LEU A 121 4.28 -4.07 12.54
N GLN A 122 5.55 -4.23 12.15
CA GLN A 122 6.56 -3.20 12.40
C GLN A 122 6.33 -1.99 11.51
N PRO A 123 6.69 -0.77 11.94
CA PRO A 123 6.72 0.36 11.02
C PRO A 123 7.76 0.14 9.93
N TRP A 124 7.40 0.48 8.69
CA TRP A 124 8.25 0.30 7.53
C TRP A 124 8.71 1.65 6.99
N LYS A 125 9.97 1.74 6.63
CA LYS A 125 10.59 2.91 6.02
C LYS A 125 11.13 2.54 4.65
N PRO A 126 11.24 3.48 3.71
CA PRO A 126 11.88 3.19 2.44
C PRO A 126 13.29 2.68 2.67
N TRP A 127 13.59 1.57 2.01
CA TRP A 127 14.94 1.03 2.05
C TRP A 127 15.80 1.75 1.02
N LYS A 128 16.94 2.23 1.45
CA LYS A 128 17.91 2.90 0.59
C LYS A 128 19.18 2.10 0.57
N LYS A 129 19.58 1.69 -0.62
CA LYS A 129 20.86 1.06 -0.81
C LYS A 129 21.94 2.11 -0.62
N LYS A 130 22.87 1.83 0.26
CA LYS A 130 24.03 2.71 0.46
C LYS A 130 25.06 2.52 -0.65
#